data_2a472c237ab180cbf33d79e908a4ddd1
#
_entry.id   2a472c237ab180cbf33d79e908a4ddd1
#
_cell.length_a   1.000
_cell.length_b   1.000
_cell.length_c   1.000
_cell.angle_alpha   90.00
_cell.angle_beta   90.00
_cell.angle_gamma   90.00
#
_symmetry.space_group_name_H-M   'P 1'
#
loop_
_entity.id
_entity.type
_entity.pdbx_description
1 polymer ?
#
loop_
_entity_poly.entity_id
_entity_poly.type
_entity_poly.pdbx_seq_one_letter_code
_entity_poly.pdbx_strand_id
1 'polypeptide(L)'
;MKKRRSVLALLLVAALTVVLGGCQDGKDGKADSSDTTSSQVSMESTPTGEPVMGGSITVGIPQDIEDSLDPHKSVAAGTKEILFNIYEGLVKPDEEGNLNDAVAESHSISEDGKVYTFKLRNGVKFHDGTTVTAEDVKYSIERCAGINGDGTPLVEAFSNVDKVEIPDESTIDIYLKEPDTEFLAYLTVAIVPEHVEDL
;
A
#
# COMPACT_ATOMS: atom_id res chain seq x y z
N MET A 1 41.39 -4.18 -37.71
CA MET A 1 41.29 -3.10 -36.74
C MET A 1 40.52 -3.59 -35.49
N LYS A 2 41.10 -4.55 -34.74
CA LYS A 2 40.58 -5.20 -33.53
C LYS A 2 41.71 -5.43 -32.55
N LYS A 3 42.26 -4.41 -31.87
CA LYS A 3 43.31 -4.60 -30.84
C LYS A 3 43.56 -3.36 -29.95
N ARG A 4 42.57 -2.49 -29.72
CA ARG A 4 42.76 -1.27 -28.88
C ARG A 4 41.74 -1.06 -27.76
N ARG A 5 40.90 -2.08 -27.40
CA ARG A 5 39.88 -1.93 -26.35
C ARG A 5 40.15 -2.75 -25.06
N SER A 6 41.27 -3.43 -24.94
CA SER A 6 41.54 -4.32 -23.78
C SER A 6 42.61 -3.81 -22.80
N VAL A 7 43.11 -2.59 -22.93
CA VAL A 7 44.18 -2.08 -22.06
C VAL A 7 43.66 -1.00 -21.05
N LEU A 8 42.42 -0.54 -21.18
CA LEU A 8 41.89 0.51 -20.31
C LEU A 8 41.10 -0.04 -19.09
N ALA A 9 40.95 -1.36 -18.96
CA ALA A 9 40.15 -1.97 -17.88
C ALA A 9 41.02 -2.51 -16.71
N LEU A 10 42.34 -2.33 -16.73
CA LEU A 10 43.24 -2.96 -15.75
C LEU A 10 43.98 -1.98 -14.82
N LEU A 11 43.58 -0.70 -14.78
CA LEU A 11 44.22 0.35 -13.97
C LEU A 11 43.35 0.97 -12.87
N LEU A 12 42.18 0.37 -12.53
CA LEU A 12 41.26 0.92 -11.54
C LEU A 12 41.03 0.03 -10.31
N VAL A 13 41.85 -1.00 -10.06
CA VAL A 13 41.72 -1.93 -8.92
C VAL A 13 42.87 -1.80 -7.89
N ALA A 14 43.80 -0.88 -8.03
CA ALA A 14 44.98 -0.79 -7.16
C ALA A 14 45.06 0.41 -6.22
N ALA A 15 43.91 0.98 -5.76
CA ALA A 15 43.93 2.15 -4.87
C ALA A 15 42.88 2.07 -3.73
N LEU A 16 42.69 0.91 -3.07
CA LEU A 16 41.87 0.83 -1.86
C LEU A 16 42.40 -0.18 -0.83
N THR A 17 43.65 -0.02 -0.42
CA THR A 17 44.17 -0.62 0.82
C THR A 17 45.17 0.37 1.43
N VAL A 18 44.83 0.90 2.56
CA VAL A 18 45.63 1.41 3.68
C VAL A 18 44.83 2.52 4.37
N VAL A 19 44.09 2.22 5.43
CA VAL A 19 44.10 2.93 6.72
C VAL A 19 43.42 2.01 7.74
N LEU A 20 44.20 1.19 8.40
CA LEU A 20 43.89 0.58 9.68
C LEU A 20 45.16 0.74 10.53
N GLY A 21 45.10 1.50 11.57
CA GLY A 21 46.17 1.55 12.55
C GLY A 21 46.26 2.87 13.31
N GLY A 22 45.93 2.85 14.58
CA GLY A 22 46.22 3.93 15.48
C GLY A 22 45.34 3.97 16.71
N CYS A 23 45.50 2.98 17.61
CA CYS A 23 45.22 3.17 19.03
C CYS A 23 46.44 3.80 19.67
N GLN A 24 46.32 4.86 20.50
CA GLN A 24 47.12 4.99 21.74
C GLN A 24 46.62 6.12 22.64
N ASP A 25 46.43 5.76 23.88
CA ASP A 25 46.32 6.42 25.16
C ASP A 25 46.69 7.91 25.30
N GLY A 26 45.85 8.61 26.11
CA GLY A 26 46.20 9.90 26.72
C GLY A 26 45.12 10.30 27.73
N LYS A 27 45.47 10.23 28.98
CA LYS A 27 44.71 10.49 30.21
C LYS A 27 44.21 11.92 30.37
N ASP A 28 43.15 12.01 31.20
CA ASP A 28 42.73 13.07 32.12
C ASP A 28 41.98 14.29 31.56
N GLY A 29 40.68 14.36 31.87
CA GLY A 29 39.84 15.55 31.73
C GLY A 29 38.40 15.30 32.18
N LYS A 30 38.13 15.57 33.46
CA LYS A 30 36.84 15.47 34.14
C LYS A 30 35.92 16.59 33.70
N ALA A 31 34.71 16.27 33.18
CA ALA A 31 33.51 17.10 33.29
C ALA A 31 32.28 16.38 32.78
N ASP A 32 31.39 16.25 33.68
CA ASP A 32 29.91 16.38 33.62
C ASP A 32 29.09 15.45 32.72
N SER A 33 28.32 14.65 33.45
CA SER A 33 27.32 13.72 33.00
C SER A 33 26.08 14.41 32.42
N SER A 34 25.80 14.19 31.16
CA SER A 34 24.41 14.19 30.67
C SER A 34 24.08 12.77 30.19
N ASP A 35 23.26 12.15 31.00
CA ASP A 35 22.73 10.81 30.88
C ASP A 35 21.88 10.71 29.60
N THR A 36 22.47 10.23 28.50
CA THR A 36 21.70 9.82 27.31
C THR A 36 21.47 8.35 27.46
N THR A 37 20.37 7.99 28.10
CA THR A 37 19.85 6.64 28.16
C THR A 37 19.52 6.21 26.72
N SER A 38 20.45 5.54 26.06
CA SER A 38 20.17 4.77 24.87
C SER A 38 19.34 3.54 25.31
N SER A 39 18.03 3.64 25.19
CA SER A 39 17.15 2.48 25.32
C SER A 39 17.49 1.49 24.19
N GLN A 40 18.27 0.48 24.54
CA GLN A 40 18.39 -0.71 23.71
C GLN A 40 17.01 -1.38 23.69
N VAL A 41 16.33 -1.29 22.56
CA VAL A 41 15.15 -2.12 22.30
C VAL A 41 15.64 -3.55 22.13
N SER A 42 15.54 -4.32 23.21
CA SER A 42 15.70 -5.79 23.14
C SER A 42 14.55 -6.32 22.30
N MET A 43 14.84 -6.80 21.10
CA MET A 43 13.92 -7.68 20.39
C MET A 43 13.90 -9.01 21.13
N GLU A 44 13.01 -9.15 22.10
CA GLU A 44 12.82 -10.40 22.82
C GLU A 44 11.43 -10.97 22.49
N SER A 45 11.46 -12.17 21.96
CA SER A 45 10.40 -13.19 21.87
C SER A 45 9.16 -12.85 21.04
N THR A 46 8.98 -13.66 20.01
CA THR A 46 7.67 -13.91 19.38
C THR A 46 6.64 -14.20 20.48
N PRO A 47 5.56 -13.42 20.60
CA PRO A 47 4.53 -13.71 21.60
C PRO A 47 3.83 -15.02 21.24
N THR A 48 3.95 -16.02 22.11
CA THR A 48 3.27 -17.33 22.00
C THR A 48 1.88 -17.32 22.63
N GLY A 49 1.24 -16.14 22.72
CA GLY A 49 -0.08 -15.95 23.31
C GLY A 49 -1.17 -15.71 22.28
N GLU A 50 -2.41 -15.99 22.65
CA GLU A 50 -3.58 -15.58 21.88
C GLU A 50 -3.61 -14.05 21.71
N PRO A 51 -4.05 -13.51 20.54
CA PRO A 51 -4.14 -12.07 20.34
C PRO A 51 -5.03 -11.41 21.39
N VAL A 52 -4.53 -10.36 22.03
CA VAL A 52 -5.32 -9.56 22.98
C VAL A 52 -5.94 -8.39 22.20
N MET A 53 -7.26 -8.37 22.17
CA MET A 53 -8.01 -7.34 21.45
C MET A 53 -8.08 -6.03 22.25
N GLY A 54 -8.02 -4.90 21.56
CA GLY A 54 -8.11 -3.57 22.15
C GLY A 54 -6.77 -2.97 22.54
N GLY A 55 -6.83 -1.83 23.23
CA GLY A 55 -5.64 -1.04 23.58
C GLY A 55 -5.45 0.18 22.68
N SER A 56 -4.29 0.83 22.81
CA SER A 56 -3.89 1.96 21.97
C SER A 56 -2.41 1.88 21.63
N ILE A 57 -2.08 2.33 20.42
CA ILE A 57 -0.71 2.45 19.94
C ILE A 57 -0.49 3.88 19.43
N THR A 58 0.70 4.43 19.68
CA THR A 58 1.12 5.70 19.10
C THR A 58 2.21 5.42 18.07
N VAL A 59 1.96 5.81 16.83
CA VAL A 59 2.89 5.65 15.72
C VAL A 59 3.43 7.02 15.33
N GLY A 60 4.77 7.18 15.34
CA GLY A 60 5.43 8.35 14.78
C GLY A 60 5.66 8.15 13.28
N ILE A 61 5.23 9.10 12.47
CA ILE A 61 5.48 9.12 11.03
C ILE A 61 6.46 10.27 10.70
N PRO A 62 7.39 10.07 9.75
CA PRO A 62 8.43 11.07 9.44
C PRO A 62 7.93 12.19 8.53
N GLN A 63 6.68 12.13 8.06
CA GLN A 63 6.08 13.08 7.13
C GLN A 63 4.78 13.63 7.70
N ASP A 64 4.51 14.90 7.42
CA ASP A 64 3.23 15.53 7.77
C ASP A 64 2.12 15.04 6.83
N ILE A 65 0.87 15.14 7.30
CA ILE A 65 -0.33 14.93 6.49
C ILE A 65 -0.58 16.24 5.76
N GLU A 66 -0.16 16.31 4.49
CA GLU A 66 -0.15 17.57 3.71
C GLU A 66 -1.24 17.62 2.63
N ASP A 67 -1.97 16.51 2.41
CA ASP A 67 -2.97 16.44 1.36
C ASP A 67 -4.33 15.90 1.87
N SER A 68 -5.23 15.60 0.95
CA SER A 68 -6.57 15.10 1.25
C SER A 68 -6.53 13.77 2.00
N LEU A 69 -7.43 13.62 2.98
CA LEU A 69 -7.73 12.32 3.61
C LEU A 69 -8.70 11.47 2.77
N ASP A 70 -9.20 12.00 1.65
CA ASP A 70 -9.93 11.23 0.65
C ASP A 70 -8.97 10.20 0.00
N PRO A 71 -9.21 8.88 0.17
CA PRO A 71 -8.26 7.86 -0.26
C PRO A 71 -8.08 7.80 -1.78
N HIS A 72 -9.03 8.32 -2.56
CA HIS A 72 -8.96 8.35 -4.01
C HIS A 72 -8.24 9.59 -4.56
N LYS A 73 -8.05 10.63 -3.73
CA LYS A 73 -7.38 11.89 -4.11
C LYS A 73 -6.00 12.06 -3.49
N SER A 74 -5.73 11.35 -2.38
CA SER A 74 -4.45 11.44 -1.71
C SER A 74 -3.29 11.00 -2.60
N VAL A 75 -2.22 11.80 -2.66
CA VAL A 75 -1.00 11.51 -3.42
C VAL A 75 0.24 11.41 -2.53
N ALA A 76 0.23 12.06 -1.35
CA ALA A 76 1.35 12.06 -0.43
C ALA A 76 1.58 10.69 0.21
N ALA A 77 2.84 10.23 0.22
CA ALA A 77 3.19 8.90 0.72
C ALA A 77 2.83 8.73 2.21
N GLY A 78 3.10 9.74 3.05
CA GLY A 78 2.77 9.70 4.47
C GLY A 78 1.27 9.58 4.75
N THR A 79 0.44 10.29 3.97
CA THR A 79 -1.01 10.18 4.06
C THR A 79 -1.48 8.78 3.62
N LYS A 80 -0.91 8.23 2.53
CA LYS A 80 -1.24 6.88 2.06
C LYS A 80 -0.92 5.79 3.07
N GLU A 81 0.18 5.91 3.82
CA GLU A 81 0.52 4.96 4.90
C GLU A 81 -0.56 4.92 5.99
N ILE A 82 -1.14 6.08 6.32
CA ILE A 82 -2.25 6.15 7.28
C ILE A 82 -3.51 5.53 6.68
N LEU A 83 -3.88 5.95 5.47
CA LEU A 83 -5.10 5.51 4.80
C LEU A 83 -5.12 4.00 4.54
N PHE A 84 -3.96 3.39 4.28
CA PHE A 84 -3.81 1.94 4.13
C PHE A 84 -4.22 1.15 5.38
N ASN A 85 -4.11 1.75 6.56
CA ASN A 85 -4.54 1.15 7.83
C ASN A 85 -6.02 1.45 8.19
N ILE A 86 -6.67 2.36 7.45
CA ILE A 86 -8.05 2.79 7.71
C ILE A 86 -9.01 2.15 6.72
N TYR A 87 -8.60 2.00 5.45
CA TYR A 87 -9.45 1.51 4.38
C TYR A 87 -8.99 0.15 3.87
N GLU A 88 -9.91 -0.60 3.29
CA GLU A 88 -9.61 -1.84 2.54
C GLU A 88 -10.17 -1.76 1.12
N GLY A 89 -9.49 -2.44 0.19
CA GLY A 89 -9.95 -2.67 -1.17
C GLY A 89 -10.65 -4.02 -1.32
N LEU A 90 -10.99 -4.38 -2.56
CA LEU A 90 -11.48 -5.73 -2.88
C LEU A 90 -10.43 -6.79 -2.55
N VAL A 91 -9.17 -6.46 -2.79
CA VAL A 91 -7.99 -7.28 -2.45
C VAL A 91 -7.01 -6.46 -1.62
N LYS A 92 -6.12 -7.13 -0.90
CA LYS A 92 -5.01 -6.53 -0.15
C LYS A 92 -3.73 -7.34 -0.27
N PRO A 93 -2.54 -6.70 -0.22
CA PRO A 93 -1.28 -7.44 -0.18
C PRO A 93 -1.05 -8.05 1.20
N ASP A 94 -0.40 -9.22 1.22
CA ASP A 94 0.19 -9.80 2.43
C ASP A 94 1.64 -9.31 2.65
N GLU A 95 2.32 -9.85 3.67
CA GLU A 95 3.69 -9.48 4.01
C GLU A 95 4.71 -9.86 2.91
N GLU A 96 4.38 -10.85 2.09
CA GLU A 96 5.18 -11.30 0.95
C GLU A 96 4.83 -10.54 -0.34
N GLY A 97 3.79 -9.70 -0.33
CA GLY A 97 3.30 -8.94 -1.48
C GLY A 97 2.33 -9.70 -2.39
N ASN A 98 1.85 -10.89 -1.99
CA ASN A 98 0.78 -11.56 -2.73
C ASN A 98 -0.56 -10.89 -2.45
N LEU A 99 -1.41 -10.84 -3.48
CA LEU A 99 -2.75 -10.27 -3.35
C LEU A 99 -3.72 -11.32 -2.81
N ASN A 100 -4.35 -11.01 -1.69
CA ASN A 100 -5.39 -11.82 -1.06
C ASN A 100 -6.73 -11.10 -1.10
N ASP A 101 -7.84 -11.87 -1.18
CA ASP A 101 -9.18 -11.31 -1.08
C ASP A 101 -9.40 -10.65 0.28
N ALA A 102 -9.96 -9.41 0.30
CA ALA A 102 -10.18 -8.60 1.49
C ALA A 102 -11.67 -8.28 1.69
N VAL A 103 -12.22 -7.21 1.11
CA VAL A 103 -13.67 -6.96 1.06
C VAL A 103 -14.35 -8.05 0.21
N ALA A 104 -13.66 -8.56 -0.80
CA ALA A 104 -14.10 -9.77 -1.49
C ALA A 104 -13.88 -11.03 -0.64
N GLU A 105 -14.74 -12.03 -0.84
CA GLU A 105 -14.57 -13.42 -0.38
C GLU A 105 -13.79 -14.25 -1.40
N SER A 106 -14.00 -13.96 -2.68
CA SER A 106 -13.35 -14.63 -3.80
C SER A 106 -13.44 -13.80 -5.07
N HIS A 107 -12.57 -14.09 -6.04
CA HIS A 107 -12.63 -13.48 -7.35
C HIS A 107 -12.33 -14.49 -8.47
N SER A 108 -12.68 -14.11 -9.69
CA SER A 108 -12.30 -14.80 -10.92
C SER A 108 -12.08 -13.80 -12.04
N ILE A 109 -11.24 -14.19 -13.00
CA ILE A 109 -10.91 -13.38 -14.18
C ILE A 109 -11.31 -14.18 -15.41
N SER A 110 -11.99 -13.54 -16.38
CA SER A 110 -12.35 -14.16 -17.64
C SER A 110 -11.13 -14.58 -18.46
N GLU A 111 -11.29 -15.57 -19.35
CA GLU A 111 -10.18 -16.07 -20.18
C GLU A 111 -9.54 -15.00 -21.06
N ASP A 112 -10.31 -14.01 -21.48
CA ASP A 112 -9.84 -12.87 -22.27
C ASP A 112 -9.21 -11.74 -21.42
N GLY A 113 -9.21 -11.88 -20.09
CA GLY A 113 -8.63 -10.91 -19.16
C GLY A 113 -9.38 -9.59 -19.06
N LYS A 114 -10.63 -9.51 -19.52
CA LYS A 114 -11.40 -8.27 -19.57
C LYS A 114 -12.48 -8.15 -18.51
N VAL A 115 -12.89 -9.24 -17.86
CA VAL A 115 -13.94 -9.22 -16.83
C VAL A 115 -13.38 -9.76 -15.53
N TYR A 116 -13.48 -8.96 -14.49
CA TYR A 116 -13.11 -9.31 -13.12
C TYR A 116 -14.38 -9.44 -12.30
N THR A 117 -14.72 -10.66 -11.90
CA THR A 117 -15.89 -10.96 -11.08
C THR A 117 -15.48 -11.16 -9.64
N PHE A 118 -16.08 -10.41 -8.72
CA PHE A 118 -15.83 -10.50 -7.28
C PHE A 118 -17.11 -10.89 -6.56
N LYS A 119 -16.98 -11.83 -5.62
CA LYS A 119 -18.02 -12.13 -4.64
C LYS A 119 -17.67 -11.43 -3.32
N LEU A 120 -18.57 -10.62 -2.81
CA LEU A 120 -18.37 -9.85 -1.58
C LEU A 120 -18.52 -10.72 -0.34
N ARG A 121 -17.68 -10.45 0.65
CA ARG A 121 -17.73 -11.09 1.96
C ARG A 121 -18.92 -10.56 2.76
N ASN A 122 -19.67 -11.44 3.39
CA ASN A 122 -20.78 -11.04 4.25
C ASN A 122 -20.32 -10.34 5.53
N GLY A 123 -21.06 -9.30 5.93
CA GLY A 123 -20.90 -8.66 7.24
C GLY A 123 -19.72 -7.71 7.36
N VAL A 124 -19.04 -7.37 6.26
CA VAL A 124 -18.07 -6.27 6.22
C VAL A 124 -18.78 -4.97 6.53
N LYS A 125 -18.18 -4.13 7.37
CA LYS A 125 -18.77 -2.88 7.83
C LYS A 125 -17.82 -1.70 7.65
N PHE A 126 -18.42 -0.56 7.35
CA PHE A 126 -17.74 0.74 7.49
C PHE A 126 -17.59 1.14 8.97
N HIS A 127 -16.83 2.20 9.23
CA HIS A 127 -16.57 2.70 10.59
C HIS A 127 -17.82 3.23 11.30
N ASP A 128 -18.82 3.67 10.57
CA ASP A 128 -20.12 4.11 11.09
C ASP A 128 -21.06 2.94 11.45
N GLY A 129 -20.65 1.71 11.14
CA GLY A 129 -21.39 0.47 11.40
C GLY A 129 -22.34 0.05 10.28
N THR A 130 -22.47 0.82 9.20
CA THR A 130 -23.23 0.41 8.00
C THR A 130 -22.52 -0.77 7.31
N THR A 131 -23.28 -1.60 6.62
CA THR A 131 -22.73 -2.75 5.91
C THR A 131 -22.24 -2.31 4.53
N VAL A 132 -21.07 -2.80 4.13
CA VAL A 132 -20.54 -2.62 2.77
C VAL A 132 -21.43 -3.39 1.79
N THR A 133 -21.88 -2.70 0.76
CA THR A 133 -22.76 -3.23 -0.29
C THR A 133 -22.05 -3.32 -1.65
N ALA A 134 -22.69 -3.97 -2.60
CA ALA A 134 -22.24 -4.00 -3.99
C ALA A 134 -22.29 -2.59 -4.63
N GLU A 135 -23.22 -1.76 -4.23
CA GLU A 135 -23.35 -0.37 -4.65
C GLU A 135 -22.18 0.48 -4.19
N ASP A 136 -21.72 0.33 -2.93
CA ASP A 136 -20.54 1.04 -2.43
C ASP A 136 -19.27 0.66 -3.22
N VAL A 137 -19.11 -0.62 -3.56
CA VAL A 137 -18.00 -1.09 -4.38
C VAL A 137 -18.08 -0.51 -5.79
N LYS A 138 -19.24 -0.58 -6.42
CA LYS A 138 -19.48 0.01 -7.73
C LYS A 138 -19.20 1.50 -7.72
N TYR A 139 -19.76 2.24 -6.76
CA TYR A 139 -19.50 3.67 -6.58
C TYR A 139 -18.00 3.97 -6.49
N SER A 140 -17.26 3.21 -5.66
CA SER A 140 -15.83 3.42 -5.45
C SER A 140 -15.02 3.23 -6.74
N ILE A 141 -15.30 2.16 -7.50
CA ILE A 141 -14.62 1.86 -8.76
C ILE A 141 -14.97 2.90 -9.84
N GLU A 142 -16.26 3.22 -10.02
CA GLU A 142 -16.72 4.20 -10.99
C GLU A 142 -16.20 5.61 -10.67
N ARG A 143 -16.11 5.97 -9.38
CA ARG A 143 -15.51 7.21 -8.91
C ARG A 143 -14.02 7.29 -9.27
N CYS A 144 -13.26 6.22 -9.06
CA CYS A 144 -11.85 6.16 -9.46
C CYS A 144 -11.68 6.27 -10.98
N ALA A 145 -12.59 5.65 -11.74
CA ALA A 145 -12.58 5.67 -13.20
C ALA A 145 -13.15 6.96 -13.82
N GLY A 146 -13.76 7.84 -13.03
CA GLY A 146 -14.40 9.08 -13.51
C GLY A 146 -15.71 8.84 -14.26
N ILE A 147 -16.29 7.62 -14.21
CA ILE A 147 -17.49 7.25 -15.00
C ILE A 147 -18.70 8.10 -14.63
N ASN A 148 -18.89 8.40 -13.33
CA ASN A 148 -20.01 9.19 -12.82
C ASN A 148 -19.70 10.70 -12.69
N GLY A 149 -18.59 11.14 -13.27
CA GLY A 149 -18.11 12.53 -13.24
C GLY A 149 -18.03 13.15 -14.61
N ASP A 150 -16.98 13.93 -14.83
CA ASP A 150 -16.67 14.57 -16.11
C ASP A 150 -15.92 13.66 -17.09
N GLY A 151 -15.74 12.39 -16.74
CA GLY A 151 -14.98 11.41 -17.51
C GLY A 151 -13.48 11.41 -17.22
N THR A 152 -13.02 12.24 -16.26
CA THR A 152 -11.61 12.26 -15.86
C THR A 152 -11.39 11.30 -14.70
N PRO A 153 -10.52 10.26 -14.85
CA PRO A 153 -10.22 9.35 -13.78
C PRO A 153 -9.57 10.08 -12.58
N LEU A 154 -10.02 9.81 -11.37
CA LEU A 154 -9.32 10.24 -10.15
C LEU A 154 -8.04 9.42 -9.95
N VAL A 155 -8.07 8.15 -10.37
CA VAL A 155 -6.94 7.23 -10.33
C VAL A 155 -6.68 6.74 -11.75
N GLU A 156 -5.58 7.15 -12.36
CA GLU A 156 -5.26 6.90 -13.78
C GLU A 156 -5.32 5.40 -14.16
N ALA A 157 -4.93 4.52 -13.25
CA ALA A 157 -5.00 3.06 -13.45
C ALA A 157 -6.42 2.55 -13.75
N PHE A 158 -7.46 3.30 -13.37
CA PHE A 158 -8.86 2.95 -13.62
C PHE A 158 -9.39 3.50 -14.94
N SER A 159 -8.59 4.23 -15.72
CA SER A 159 -8.99 4.73 -17.05
C SER A 159 -9.39 3.62 -18.02
N ASN A 160 -8.90 2.40 -17.80
CA ASN A 160 -9.24 1.19 -18.58
C ASN A 160 -10.57 0.55 -18.18
N VAL A 161 -11.23 1.01 -17.11
CA VAL A 161 -12.57 0.51 -16.75
C VAL A 161 -13.60 1.00 -17.77
N ASP A 162 -14.38 0.06 -18.31
CA ASP A 162 -15.48 0.35 -19.24
C ASP A 162 -16.79 0.57 -18.47
N LYS A 163 -17.14 -0.40 -17.62
CA LYS A 163 -18.34 -0.36 -16.77
C LYS A 163 -18.21 -1.27 -15.56
N VAL A 164 -19.11 -1.08 -14.59
CA VAL A 164 -19.27 -1.96 -13.42
C VAL A 164 -20.74 -2.41 -13.36
N GLU A 165 -20.97 -3.71 -13.26
CA GLU A 165 -22.30 -4.31 -13.13
C GLU A 165 -22.45 -5.04 -11.79
N ILE A 166 -23.67 -5.12 -11.30
CA ILE A 166 -24.06 -5.84 -10.08
C ILE A 166 -25.03 -6.94 -10.48
N PRO A 167 -24.54 -8.16 -10.81
CA PRO A 167 -25.39 -9.28 -11.19
C PRO A 167 -26.37 -9.71 -10.09
N ASP A 168 -25.94 -9.62 -8.82
CA ASP A 168 -26.74 -9.89 -7.64
C ASP A 168 -26.21 -9.07 -6.44
N GLU A 169 -26.91 -9.12 -5.29
CA GLU A 169 -26.60 -8.33 -4.08
C GLU A 169 -25.18 -8.50 -3.54
N SER A 170 -24.46 -9.54 -3.92
CA SER A 170 -23.15 -9.89 -3.41
C SER A 170 -22.06 -10.00 -4.49
N THR A 171 -22.40 -9.80 -5.76
CA THR A 171 -21.49 -9.98 -6.88
C THR A 171 -21.26 -8.69 -7.65
N ILE A 172 -20.01 -8.43 -7.98
CA ILE A 172 -19.56 -7.29 -8.80
C ILE A 172 -18.80 -7.81 -10.00
N ASP A 173 -19.18 -7.33 -11.19
CA ASP A 173 -18.44 -7.51 -12.43
C ASP A 173 -17.83 -6.19 -12.89
N ILE A 174 -16.50 -6.15 -13.00
CA ILE A 174 -15.75 -5.01 -13.50
C ILE A 174 -15.28 -5.34 -14.92
N TYR A 175 -15.72 -4.57 -15.89
CA TYR A 175 -15.38 -4.74 -17.31
C TYR A 175 -14.28 -3.77 -17.70
N LEU A 176 -13.25 -4.27 -18.39
CA LEU A 176 -12.16 -3.50 -18.93
C LEU A 176 -12.30 -3.30 -20.45
N LYS A 177 -11.90 -2.13 -20.95
CA LYS A 177 -11.81 -1.84 -22.40
C LYS A 177 -10.81 -2.76 -23.06
N GLU A 178 -9.64 -2.97 -22.46
CA GLU A 178 -8.57 -3.84 -22.92
C GLU A 178 -8.09 -4.76 -21.78
N PRO A 179 -7.55 -5.97 -22.09
CA PRO A 179 -7.00 -6.85 -21.08
C PRO A 179 -5.86 -6.19 -20.32
N ASP A 180 -5.85 -6.32 -19.00
CA ASP A 180 -4.79 -5.79 -18.15
C ASP A 180 -4.45 -6.79 -17.02
N THR A 181 -3.29 -7.41 -17.08
CA THR A 181 -2.84 -8.41 -16.11
C THR A 181 -2.46 -7.82 -14.75
N GLU A 182 -2.25 -6.51 -14.69
CA GLU A 182 -1.90 -5.80 -13.46
C GLU A 182 -3.14 -5.21 -12.76
N PHE A 183 -4.29 -5.21 -13.42
CA PHE A 183 -5.50 -4.55 -12.91
C PHE A 183 -5.92 -5.05 -11.53
N LEU A 184 -5.70 -6.34 -11.20
CA LEU A 184 -6.00 -6.89 -9.88
C LEU A 184 -5.26 -6.12 -8.76
N ALA A 185 -4.03 -5.68 -9.00
CA ALA A 185 -3.26 -4.92 -8.02
C ALA A 185 -3.84 -3.52 -7.75
N TYR A 186 -4.49 -2.92 -8.73
CA TYR A 186 -5.15 -1.62 -8.53
C TYR A 186 -6.41 -1.71 -7.67
N LEU A 187 -7.01 -2.91 -7.55
CA LEU A 187 -8.18 -3.16 -6.71
C LEU A 187 -7.88 -3.24 -5.21
N THR A 188 -6.66 -2.91 -4.81
CA THR A 188 -6.30 -2.51 -3.44
C THR A 188 -6.81 -1.10 -3.10
N VAL A 189 -7.36 -0.36 -4.06
CA VAL A 189 -7.98 0.95 -3.84
C VAL A 189 -9.10 0.85 -2.81
N ALA A 190 -9.22 1.87 -1.97
CA ALA A 190 -10.19 1.91 -0.88
C ALA A 190 -11.63 1.78 -1.37
N ILE A 191 -12.42 0.94 -0.72
CA ILE A 191 -13.87 0.97 -0.84
C ILE A 191 -14.41 2.02 0.13
N VAL A 192 -15.18 2.96 -0.40
CA VAL A 192 -15.75 4.08 0.34
C VAL A 192 -17.27 4.03 0.29
N PRO A 193 -17.98 4.52 1.33
CA PRO A 193 -19.45 4.50 1.36
C PRO A 193 -20.02 5.51 0.36
N GLU A 194 -20.98 5.07 -0.46
CA GLU A 194 -21.68 5.93 -1.43
C GLU A 194 -22.45 7.06 -0.74
N HIS A 195 -22.97 6.80 0.46
CA HIS A 195 -23.82 7.76 1.21
C HIS A 195 -23.05 8.91 1.86
N VAL A 196 -21.70 8.93 1.82
CA VAL A 196 -20.89 10.01 2.36
C VAL A 196 -20.45 10.94 1.22
N GLU A 197 -21.08 12.11 1.14
CA GLU A 197 -20.84 13.08 0.05
C GLU A 197 -19.48 13.77 0.14
N ASP A 198 -18.98 14.01 1.36
CA ASP A 198 -17.72 14.71 1.63
C ASP A 198 -16.70 13.76 2.30
N LEU A 199 -15.88 13.12 1.48
CA LEU A 199 -14.74 12.27 1.91
C LEU A 199 -13.44 13.08 2.02
#